data_1f5b7a678e5c4c6054b0f9907443a59a
#
_entry.id   1f5b7a678e5c4c6054b0f9907443a59a
#
_cell.length_a   1.000
_cell.length_b   1.000
_cell.length_c   1.000
_cell.angle_alpha   90.00
_cell.angle_beta   90.00
_cell.angle_gamma   90.00
#
_symmetry.space_group_name_H-M   'P 1'
#
loop_
_entity.id
_entity.type
_entity.pdbx_description
1 polymer ?
#
loop_
_entity_poly.entity_id
_entity_poly.type
_entity_poly.pdbx_seq_one_letter_code
_entity_poly.pdbx_strand_id
1 'polypeptide(L)'
;TLREALETTKIHSVAGKLKEVGLMNQRPFRSPHHTISNVALVGGGSYPQPGEISMAHNGVLFLDELPEFKRDVLEVMRQPLEDREVTISRAKFTVTYPSSFMLVASMNPSPSGFFNDPSAPQTSSPHEMQRYLSKISGPLLDRIDIHIEVTPVPFEKLSDDRKAESSVDIRQRV
;
A
#
# COMPACT_ATOMS: atom_id res chain seq x y z
N THR A 1 7.59 -2.76 -19.91
CA THR A 1 8.81 -2.85 -20.74
C THR A 1 9.62 -4.11 -20.36
N LEU A 2 10.53 -4.57 -21.26
CA LEU A 2 11.42 -5.71 -20.98
C LEU A 2 12.33 -5.42 -19.76
N ARG A 3 12.80 -4.19 -19.62
CA ARG A 3 13.62 -3.76 -18.48
C ARG A 3 12.88 -3.93 -17.15
N GLU A 4 11.65 -3.43 -17.06
CA GLU A 4 10.82 -3.58 -15.86
C GLU A 4 10.56 -5.06 -15.54
N ALA A 5 10.26 -5.88 -16.56
CA ALA A 5 10.05 -7.31 -16.39
C ALA A 5 11.30 -8.00 -15.80
N LEU A 6 12.51 -7.65 -16.29
CA LEU A 6 13.77 -8.19 -15.79
C LEU A 6 14.05 -7.75 -14.34
N GLU A 7 13.87 -6.46 -14.02
CA GLU A 7 14.07 -5.93 -12.66
C GLU A 7 13.14 -6.62 -11.67
N THR A 8 11.86 -6.68 -11.99
CA THR A 8 10.83 -7.31 -11.14
C THR A 8 11.12 -8.82 -10.97
N THR A 9 11.44 -9.52 -12.04
CA THR A 9 11.78 -10.96 -11.99
C THR A 9 12.97 -11.22 -11.08
N LYS A 10 14.03 -10.42 -11.14
CA LYS A 10 15.21 -10.55 -10.28
C LYS A 10 14.85 -10.45 -8.80
N ILE A 11 14.03 -9.47 -8.41
CA ILE A 11 13.61 -9.27 -7.01
C ILE A 11 12.81 -10.49 -6.54
N HIS A 12 11.82 -10.92 -7.32
CA HIS A 12 10.98 -12.07 -6.98
C HIS A 12 11.76 -13.39 -6.95
N SER A 13 12.76 -13.56 -7.81
CA SER A 13 13.67 -14.71 -7.81
C SER A 13 14.50 -14.76 -6.54
N VAL A 14 15.13 -13.64 -6.16
CA VAL A 14 15.92 -13.55 -4.90
C VAL A 14 15.06 -13.83 -3.68
N ALA A 15 13.80 -13.36 -3.68
CA ALA A 15 12.83 -13.62 -2.61
C ALA A 15 12.32 -15.08 -2.58
N GLY A 16 12.65 -15.91 -3.56
CA GLY A 16 12.10 -17.27 -3.70
C GLY A 16 10.59 -17.28 -3.97
N LYS A 17 10.05 -16.21 -4.55
CA LYS A 17 8.62 -16.02 -4.83
C LYS A 17 8.25 -16.12 -6.30
N LEU A 18 9.19 -16.46 -7.15
CA LEU A 18 8.93 -16.70 -8.56
C LEU A 18 8.16 -18.03 -8.71
N LYS A 19 6.91 -17.97 -9.17
CA LYS A 19 6.02 -19.14 -9.28
C LYS A 19 6.31 -19.99 -10.51
N GLU A 20 6.82 -19.38 -11.57
CA GLU A 20 7.07 -20.01 -12.86
C GLU A 20 8.49 -19.69 -13.35
N VAL A 21 9.03 -20.56 -14.17
CA VAL A 21 10.31 -20.32 -14.84
C VAL A 21 10.08 -19.36 -16.00
N GLY A 22 10.63 -18.16 -15.90
CA GLY A 22 10.50 -17.15 -16.96
C GLY A 22 10.46 -15.72 -16.42
N LEU A 23 10.16 -14.79 -17.31
CA LEU A 23 10.01 -13.38 -16.97
C LEU A 23 8.60 -13.10 -16.46
N MET A 24 8.52 -12.29 -15.39
CA MET A 24 7.25 -11.73 -14.95
C MET A 24 6.74 -10.72 -16.00
N ASN A 25 5.61 -11.03 -16.61
CA ASN A 25 4.98 -10.20 -17.63
C ASN A 25 3.83 -9.32 -17.07
N GLN A 26 3.50 -9.49 -15.80
CA GLN A 26 2.50 -8.71 -15.09
C GLN A 26 3.16 -7.89 -13.99
N ARG A 27 2.65 -6.66 -13.79
CA ARG A 27 3.08 -5.82 -12.67
C ARG A 27 2.62 -6.42 -11.36
N PRO A 28 3.49 -6.47 -10.33
CA PRO A 28 3.11 -7.03 -9.03
C PRO A 28 2.06 -6.15 -8.34
N PHE A 29 1.14 -6.82 -7.67
CA PHE A 29 0.21 -6.21 -6.73
C PHE A 29 0.48 -6.81 -5.35
N ARG A 30 0.84 -5.97 -4.39
CA ARG A 30 1.14 -6.37 -3.01
C ARG A 30 0.16 -5.71 -2.06
N SER A 31 -0.44 -6.49 -1.18
CA SER A 31 -1.40 -6.02 -0.19
C SER A 31 -1.09 -6.68 1.16
N PRO A 32 -0.08 -6.18 1.88
CA PRO A 32 0.23 -6.71 3.20
C PRO A 32 -0.85 -6.30 4.21
N HIS A 33 -1.14 -7.20 5.14
CA HIS A 33 -2.05 -6.92 6.24
C HIS A 33 -1.43 -5.90 7.22
N HIS A 34 -2.24 -5.09 7.89
CA HIS A 34 -1.77 -4.04 8.82
C HIS A 34 -0.95 -4.56 10.01
N THR A 35 -1.02 -5.86 10.32
CA THR A 35 -0.19 -6.51 11.36
C THR A 35 1.24 -6.84 10.91
N ILE A 36 1.61 -6.48 9.68
CA ILE A 36 2.95 -6.74 9.13
C ILE A 36 4.05 -6.13 10.02
N SER A 37 5.18 -6.80 10.12
CA SER A 37 6.37 -6.24 10.80
C SER A 37 7.21 -5.36 9.87
N ASN A 38 8.03 -4.46 10.45
CA ASN A 38 8.98 -3.64 9.68
C ASN A 38 9.89 -4.50 8.79
N VAL A 39 10.37 -5.63 9.32
CA VAL A 39 11.24 -6.55 8.57
C VAL A 39 10.51 -7.19 7.39
N ALA A 40 9.25 -7.54 7.55
CA ALA A 40 8.47 -8.11 6.46
C ALA A 40 8.12 -7.04 5.40
N LEU A 41 7.90 -5.79 5.81
CA LEU A 41 7.59 -4.70 4.91
C LEU A 41 8.83 -4.23 4.13
N VAL A 42 9.92 -3.91 4.82
CA VAL A 42 11.14 -3.34 4.24
C VAL A 42 12.08 -4.42 3.71
N GLY A 43 12.14 -5.53 4.41
CA GLY A 43 13.09 -6.60 4.18
C GLY A 43 14.09 -6.76 5.32
N GLY A 44 14.87 -7.81 5.30
CA GLY A 44 15.83 -8.10 6.36
C GLY A 44 16.23 -9.56 6.43
N GLY A 45 16.57 -10.01 7.65
CA GLY A 45 17.08 -11.35 7.90
C GLY A 45 18.61 -11.38 8.03
N SER A 46 19.17 -12.53 8.39
CA SER A 46 20.63 -12.76 8.47
C SER A 46 21.28 -12.63 7.09
N TYR A 47 20.59 -13.10 6.07
CA TYR A 47 20.84 -12.82 4.67
C TYR A 47 19.76 -11.83 4.22
N PRO A 48 20.13 -10.58 3.85
CA PRO A 48 19.17 -9.57 3.48
C PRO A 48 18.22 -10.02 2.38
N GLN A 49 16.93 -10.16 2.69
CA GLN A 49 15.88 -10.52 1.74
C GLN A 49 15.00 -9.30 1.47
N PRO A 50 14.48 -9.13 0.24
CA PRO A 50 13.56 -8.04 -0.07
C PRO A 50 12.23 -8.22 0.68
N GLY A 51 11.66 -7.11 1.15
CA GLY A 51 10.33 -7.05 1.76
C GLY A 51 9.22 -6.72 0.75
N GLU A 52 7.99 -6.52 1.25
CA GLU A 52 6.81 -6.22 0.45
C GLU A 52 6.98 -4.95 -0.41
N ILE A 53 7.70 -3.95 0.10
CA ILE A 53 8.00 -2.71 -0.64
C ILE A 53 8.79 -3.01 -1.92
N SER A 54 9.88 -3.76 -1.82
CA SER A 54 10.68 -4.15 -2.98
C SER A 54 9.96 -5.14 -3.88
N MET A 55 9.14 -6.02 -3.29
CA MET A 55 8.29 -6.96 -4.04
C MET A 55 7.19 -6.26 -4.84
N ALA A 56 6.83 -5.01 -4.48
CA ALA A 56 5.89 -4.17 -5.22
C ALA A 56 6.55 -3.37 -6.35
N HIS A 57 7.88 -3.48 -6.53
CA HIS A 57 8.62 -2.72 -7.55
C HIS A 57 8.01 -2.85 -8.94
N ASN A 58 7.87 -1.73 -9.65
CA ASN A 58 7.16 -1.59 -10.92
C ASN A 58 5.67 -1.96 -10.89
N GLY A 59 5.07 -2.01 -9.70
CA GLY A 59 3.68 -2.40 -9.49
C GLY A 59 2.97 -1.52 -8.47
N VAL A 60 2.09 -2.14 -7.69
CA VAL A 60 1.24 -1.47 -6.69
C VAL A 60 1.48 -2.07 -5.31
N LEU A 61 1.68 -1.19 -4.33
CA LEU A 61 1.58 -1.51 -2.91
C LEU A 61 0.27 -0.94 -2.38
N PHE A 62 -0.66 -1.82 -2.01
CA PHE A 62 -1.96 -1.45 -1.46
C PHE A 62 -1.96 -1.65 0.06
N LEU A 63 -2.26 -0.58 0.80
CA LEU A 63 -2.38 -0.61 2.26
C LEU A 63 -3.82 -0.32 2.64
N ASP A 64 -4.54 -1.37 2.98
CA ASP A 64 -5.89 -1.24 3.50
C ASP A 64 -5.87 -0.88 4.99
N GLU A 65 -6.84 -0.10 5.44
CA GLU A 65 -6.95 0.35 6.84
C GLU A 65 -5.64 1.06 7.31
N LEU A 66 -5.15 2.02 6.53
CA LEU A 66 -3.87 2.70 6.79
C LEU A 66 -3.63 3.11 8.25
N PRO A 67 -4.60 3.66 9.02
CA PRO A 67 -4.40 4.02 10.42
C PRO A 67 -4.27 2.83 11.39
N GLU A 68 -4.51 1.58 10.93
CA GLU A 68 -4.35 0.39 11.77
C GLU A 68 -2.92 -0.18 11.71
N PHE A 69 -2.12 0.25 10.75
CA PHE A 69 -0.69 -0.07 10.76
C PHE A 69 0.00 0.58 11.95
N LYS A 70 1.00 -0.10 12.49
CA LYS A 70 1.86 0.48 13.52
C LYS A 70 2.58 1.70 12.95
N ARG A 71 2.70 2.75 13.76
CA ARG A 71 3.33 4.01 13.34
C ARG A 71 4.76 3.82 12.84
N ASP A 72 5.55 3.00 13.51
CA ASP A 72 6.92 2.68 13.11
C ASP A 72 6.99 1.97 11.75
N VAL A 73 5.99 1.12 11.43
CA VAL A 73 5.84 0.47 10.11
C VAL A 73 5.55 1.50 9.02
N LEU A 74 4.71 2.50 9.30
CA LEU A 74 4.41 3.56 8.33
C LEU A 74 5.60 4.51 8.12
N GLU A 75 6.34 4.84 9.19
CA GLU A 75 7.48 5.75 9.11
C GLU A 75 8.63 5.21 8.24
N VAL A 76 8.87 3.89 8.23
CA VAL A 76 9.92 3.30 7.39
C VAL A 76 9.62 3.37 5.90
N MET A 77 8.37 3.66 5.50
CA MET A 77 7.98 3.83 4.09
C MET A 77 8.43 5.16 3.49
N ARG A 78 8.74 6.16 4.33
CA ARG A 78 9.08 7.51 3.86
C ARG A 78 10.27 7.50 2.92
N GLN A 79 11.35 6.83 3.31
CA GLN A 79 12.55 6.75 2.49
C GLN A 79 12.30 6.03 1.15
N PRO A 80 11.71 4.83 1.11
CA PRO A 80 11.39 4.17 -0.16
C PRO A 80 10.50 4.99 -1.11
N LEU A 81 9.58 5.79 -0.58
CA LEU A 81 8.73 6.66 -1.38
C LEU A 81 9.51 7.82 -2.03
N GLU A 82 10.57 8.33 -1.37
CA GLU A 82 11.43 9.38 -1.90
C GLU A 82 12.51 8.82 -2.81
N ASP A 83 13.31 7.88 -2.31
CA ASP A 83 14.52 7.40 -2.94
C ASP A 83 14.25 6.31 -4.00
N ARG A 84 13.04 5.70 -3.97
CA ARG A 84 12.64 4.57 -4.82
C ARG A 84 13.55 3.36 -4.67
N GLU A 85 14.17 3.24 -3.51
CA GLU A 85 15.04 2.12 -3.16
C GLU A 85 14.99 1.84 -1.65
N VAL A 86 15.36 0.61 -1.26
CA VAL A 86 15.47 0.16 0.11
C VAL A 86 16.86 -0.39 0.34
N THR A 87 17.60 0.18 1.27
CA THR A 87 18.91 -0.33 1.67
C THR A 87 18.82 -1.09 2.99
N ILE A 88 19.22 -2.36 2.96
CA ILE A 88 19.27 -3.25 4.13
C ILE A 88 20.72 -3.47 4.50
N SER A 89 21.16 -2.90 5.63
CA SER A 89 22.51 -3.09 6.15
C SER A 89 22.52 -4.09 7.28
N ARG A 90 23.47 -5.02 7.23
CA ARG A 90 23.79 -6.01 8.26
C ARG A 90 25.30 -6.07 8.45
N ALA A 91 25.76 -6.66 9.53
CA ALA A 91 27.18 -6.69 9.88
C ALA A 91 28.13 -7.17 8.76
N LYS A 92 27.66 -8.06 7.90
CA LYS A 92 28.45 -8.64 6.80
C LYS A 92 28.02 -8.21 5.40
N PHE A 93 26.82 -7.64 5.26
CA PHE A 93 26.20 -7.36 3.96
C PHE A 93 25.46 -6.04 3.98
N THR A 94 25.58 -5.29 2.91
CA THR A 94 24.68 -4.19 2.59
C THR A 94 24.12 -4.44 1.19
N VAL A 95 22.80 -4.48 1.08
CA VAL A 95 22.11 -4.75 -0.18
C VAL A 95 21.06 -3.67 -0.38
N THR A 96 21.02 -3.09 -1.59
CA THR A 96 20.00 -2.14 -2.00
C THR A 96 19.07 -2.81 -3.00
N TYR A 97 17.78 -2.74 -2.73
CA TYR A 97 16.71 -3.22 -3.60
C TYR A 97 15.93 -2.03 -4.19
N PRO A 98 15.63 -2.03 -5.49
CA PRO A 98 14.75 -1.02 -6.06
C PRO A 98 13.33 -1.15 -5.50
N SER A 99 12.64 -0.01 -5.36
CA SER A 99 11.29 0.05 -4.77
C SER A 99 10.43 1.15 -5.43
N SER A 100 10.50 1.27 -6.74
CA SER A 100 9.61 2.16 -7.48
C SER A 100 8.24 1.53 -7.63
N PHE A 101 7.27 1.94 -6.82
CA PHE A 101 5.90 1.41 -6.80
C PHE A 101 4.89 2.55 -6.73
N MET A 102 3.64 2.26 -7.11
CA MET A 102 2.51 3.12 -6.81
C MET A 102 1.96 2.75 -5.42
N LEU A 103 1.94 3.72 -4.51
CA LEU A 103 1.26 3.56 -3.23
C LEU A 103 -0.24 3.84 -3.42
N VAL A 104 -1.07 2.89 -3.03
CA VAL A 104 -2.52 3.07 -2.88
C VAL A 104 -2.87 2.71 -1.45
N ALA A 105 -3.58 3.59 -0.77
CA ALA A 105 -4.00 3.34 0.60
C ALA A 105 -5.49 3.64 0.77
N SER A 106 -6.16 2.87 1.61
CA SER A 106 -7.52 3.15 2.02
C SER A 106 -7.58 3.40 3.52
N MET A 107 -8.55 4.19 3.94
CA MET A 107 -8.85 4.38 5.36
C MET A 107 -10.32 4.76 5.54
N ASN A 108 -10.87 4.38 6.67
CA ASN A 108 -12.18 4.87 7.07
C ASN A 108 -12.11 6.37 7.42
N PRO A 109 -13.18 7.13 7.21
CA PRO A 109 -13.17 8.57 7.49
C PRO A 109 -13.08 8.88 8.99
N SER A 110 -13.41 7.92 9.85
CA SER A 110 -13.37 8.05 11.31
C SER A 110 -13.16 6.68 11.97
N PRO A 111 -12.81 6.63 13.28
CA PRO A 111 -12.73 5.38 14.03
C PRO A 111 -14.04 4.57 14.06
N SER A 112 -15.19 5.25 14.01
CA SER A 112 -16.52 4.61 13.96
C SER A 112 -16.95 4.20 12.55
N GLY A 113 -16.19 4.58 11.51
CA GLY A 113 -16.56 4.36 10.10
C GLY A 113 -17.55 5.41 9.55
N PHE A 114 -18.11 6.29 10.40
CA PHE A 114 -19.08 7.31 10.02
C PHE A 114 -18.49 8.71 10.25
N PHE A 115 -18.52 9.53 9.23
CA PHE A 115 -18.11 10.92 9.33
C PHE A 115 -19.20 11.79 8.70
N ASN A 116 -19.69 12.78 9.46
CA ASN A 116 -20.76 13.69 9.04
C ASN A 116 -22.04 13.00 8.54
N ASP A 117 -22.35 11.79 9.04
CA ASP A 117 -23.62 11.14 8.76
C ASP A 117 -24.64 11.50 9.84
N PRO A 118 -25.68 12.31 9.53
CA PRO A 118 -26.70 12.70 10.51
C PRO A 118 -27.53 11.53 11.04
N SER A 119 -27.52 10.40 10.33
CA SER A 119 -28.26 9.19 10.69
C SER A 119 -27.47 8.21 11.56
N ALA A 120 -26.16 8.45 11.69
CA ALA A 120 -25.27 7.56 12.46
C ALA A 120 -25.47 7.74 13.96
N PRO A 121 -25.61 6.65 14.72
CA PRO A 121 -25.89 6.70 16.17
C PRO A 121 -24.73 7.24 17.02
N GLN A 122 -23.52 7.30 16.51
CA GLN A 122 -22.35 7.85 17.19
C GLN A 122 -21.38 8.49 16.21
N THR A 123 -21.25 9.79 16.31
CA THR A 123 -20.13 10.52 15.70
C THR A 123 -18.93 10.47 16.65
N SER A 124 -17.75 10.18 16.13
CA SER A 124 -16.51 10.23 16.90
C SER A 124 -16.29 11.63 17.46
N SER A 125 -15.84 11.74 18.73
CA SER A 125 -15.50 13.03 19.31
C SER A 125 -14.32 13.69 18.57
N PRO A 126 -14.18 15.02 18.58
CA PRO A 126 -13.03 15.70 17.96
C PRO A 126 -11.67 15.17 18.45
N HIS A 127 -11.58 14.79 19.72
CA HIS A 127 -10.38 14.21 20.30
C HIS A 127 -10.07 12.81 19.74
N GLU A 128 -11.07 11.96 19.60
CA GLU A 128 -10.91 10.62 18.99
C GLU A 128 -10.51 10.75 17.53
N MET A 129 -11.11 11.68 16.78
CA MET A 129 -10.76 11.96 15.41
C MET A 129 -9.31 12.43 15.28
N GLN A 130 -8.89 13.39 16.12
CA GLN A 130 -7.51 13.87 16.12
C GLN A 130 -6.52 12.73 16.45
N ARG A 131 -6.83 11.90 17.43
CA ARG A 131 -6.04 10.74 17.80
C ARG A 131 -5.94 9.71 16.66
N TYR A 132 -7.04 9.49 15.95
CA TYR A 132 -7.10 8.59 14.81
C TYR A 132 -6.22 9.08 13.66
N LEU A 133 -6.38 10.33 13.25
CA LEU A 133 -5.59 10.94 12.17
C LEU A 133 -4.11 11.07 12.54
N SER A 134 -3.77 11.30 13.82
CA SER A 134 -2.38 11.42 14.29
C SER A 134 -1.58 10.12 14.20
N LYS A 135 -2.23 8.98 13.93
CA LYS A 135 -1.53 7.71 13.64
C LYS A 135 -0.70 7.80 12.35
N ILE A 136 -1.16 8.61 11.39
CA ILE A 136 -0.45 8.87 10.13
C ILE A 136 0.30 10.18 10.29
N SER A 137 1.60 10.17 10.04
CA SER A 137 2.40 11.39 10.16
C SER A 137 2.17 12.36 8.99
N GLY A 138 2.24 13.67 9.27
CA GLY A 138 2.18 14.69 8.23
C GLY A 138 3.17 14.42 7.10
N PRO A 139 4.47 14.19 7.41
CA PRO A 139 5.46 13.88 6.37
C PRO A 139 5.15 12.67 5.48
N LEU A 140 4.41 11.67 5.96
CA LEU A 140 3.94 10.57 5.11
C LEU A 140 2.77 11.01 4.22
N LEU A 141 1.82 11.76 4.77
CA LEU A 141 0.71 12.31 4.00
C LEU A 141 1.18 13.25 2.88
N ASP A 142 2.19 14.06 3.12
CA ASP A 142 2.79 14.97 2.13
C ASP A 142 3.39 14.24 0.91
N ARG A 143 3.60 12.93 1.02
CA ARG A 143 4.11 12.08 -0.07
C ARG A 143 3.02 11.34 -0.85
N ILE A 144 1.78 11.52 -0.44
CA ILE A 144 0.61 10.99 -1.13
C ILE A 144 0.01 12.14 -1.94
N ASP A 145 0.20 12.12 -3.26
CA ASP A 145 -0.13 13.24 -4.14
C ASP A 145 -1.64 13.41 -4.35
N ILE A 146 -2.43 12.33 -4.24
CA ILE A 146 -3.86 12.35 -4.55
C ILE A 146 -4.65 11.83 -3.36
N HIS A 147 -5.53 12.69 -2.82
CA HIS A 147 -6.47 12.32 -1.76
C HIS A 147 -7.88 12.36 -2.32
N ILE A 148 -8.61 11.25 -2.15
CA ILE A 148 -9.97 11.11 -2.66
C ILE A 148 -10.90 10.79 -1.50
N GLU A 149 -11.96 11.58 -1.36
CA GLU A 149 -13.05 11.28 -0.44
C GLU A 149 -14.12 10.46 -1.16
N VAL A 150 -14.42 9.27 -0.62
CA VAL A 150 -15.48 8.41 -1.13
C VAL A 150 -16.71 8.59 -0.24
N THR A 151 -17.76 9.15 -0.81
CA THR A 151 -19.04 9.36 -0.11
C THR A 151 -19.85 8.07 -0.03
N PRO A 152 -20.64 7.88 1.05
CA PRO A 152 -21.55 6.75 1.16
C PRO A 152 -22.50 6.66 -0.04
N VAL A 153 -22.68 5.44 -0.54
CA VAL A 153 -23.65 5.19 -1.64
C VAL A 153 -25.03 4.99 -1.03
N PRO A 154 -26.07 5.73 -1.47
CA PRO A 154 -27.44 5.52 -1.02
C PRO A 154 -27.91 4.08 -1.26
N PHE A 155 -28.68 3.53 -0.32
CA PHE A 155 -29.16 2.14 -0.37
C PHE A 155 -29.92 1.83 -1.67
N GLU A 156 -30.69 2.79 -2.17
CA GLU A 156 -31.46 2.67 -3.43
C GLU A 156 -30.53 2.39 -4.65
N LYS A 157 -29.30 2.95 -4.62
CA LYS A 157 -28.31 2.69 -5.67
C LYS A 157 -27.58 1.36 -5.50
N LEU A 158 -27.51 0.84 -4.26
CA LEU A 158 -26.95 -0.48 -3.99
C LEU A 158 -27.91 -1.61 -4.36
N SER A 159 -29.21 -1.37 -4.27
CA SER A 159 -30.27 -2.33 -4.66
C SER A 159 -30.63 -2.27 -6.15
N ASP A 160 -29.98 -1.40 -6.93
CA ASP A 160 -30.21 -1.26 -8.38
C ASP A 160 -29.53 -2.41 -9.12
N ASP A 161 -30.29 -3.16 -9.91
CA ASP A 161 -29.78 -4.28 -10.75
C ASP A 161 -28.88 -3.83 -11.90
N ARG A 162 -28.70 -2.53 -12.12
CA ARG A 162 -27.80 -1.99 -13.12
C ARG A 162 -26.35 -2.35 -12.76
N LYS A 163 -25.71 -3.07 -13.66
CA LYS A 163 -24.28 -3.42 -13.51
C LYS A 163 -23.44 -2.14 -13.60
N ALA A 164 -22.53 -1.96 -12.67
CA ALA A 164 -21.49 -0.95 -12.75
C ALA A 164 -20.56 -1.20 -13.95
N GLU A 165 -19.80 -0.19 -14.36
CA GLU A 165 -18.80 -0.31 -15.43
C GLU A 165 -17.83 -1.46 -15.11
N SER A 166 -17.57 -2.30 -16.12
CA SER A 166 -16.70 -3.48 -15.93
C SER A 166 -15.22 -3.06 -15.85
N SER A 167 -14.40 -3.85 -15.17
CA SER A 167 -12.94 -3.65 -15.15
C SER A 167 -12.30 -3.71 -16.54
N VAL A 168 -12.93 -4.41 -17.49
CA VAL A 168 -12.49 -4.49 -18.90
C VAL A 168 -12.67 -3.14 -19.57
N ASP A 169 -13.86 -2.51 -19.41
CA ASP A 169 -14.17 -1.21 -20.00
C ASP A 169 -13.28 -0.11 -19.40
N ILE A 170 -13.07 -0.14 -18.07
CA ILE A 170 -12.15 0.76 -17.39
C ILE A 170 -10.74 0.62 -17.96
N ARG A 171 -10.25 -0.61 -18.17
CA ARG A 171 -8.92 -0.86 -18.73
C ARG A 171 -8.75 -0.35 -20.17
N GLN A 172 -9.81 -0.36 -20.96
CA GLN A 172 -9.77 0.18 -22.33
C GLN A 172 -9.68 1.71 -22.36
N ARG A 173 -10.18 2.37 -21.30
CA ARG A 173 -10.19 3.82 -21.17
C ARG A 173 -8.91 4.38 -20.56
N VAL A 174 -8.15 3.57 -19.82
CA VAL A 174 -6.89 3.93 -19.14
C VAL A 174 -5.67 3.44 -19.91
#